data_f3558fe0001f0971c723f242de415b64
#
_entry.id   f3558fe0001f0971c723f242de415b64
#
_cell.length_a   1.000
_cell.length_b   1.000
_cell.length_c   1.000
_cell.angle_alpha   90.00
_cell.angle_beta   90.00
_cell.angle_gamma   90.00
#
_symmetry.space_group_name_H-M   'P 1'
#
loop_
_entity.id
_entity.type
_entity.pdbx_description
1 polymer ?
#
loop_
_entity_poly.entity_id
_entity_poly.type
_entity_poly.pdbx_seq_one_letter_code
_entity_poly.pdbx_strand_id
1 'polypeptide(L)'
;NLNSKKTREEFTKIAKFWLDRGVDGFRLDACKYFTNKETDGTEFLKWFYDTCKGIKEDVYMVGENWTDDSDIQELYKSGIDSQFAFKFSTSTGTIISNIISQGGMATAKKIMNYDNKMTESNPNAINAMFLSNHDQVRSGNALESQGLSSQKLAAAVYMLAPGNPFIYYGEEIGIKAPNTTNDAAYRTQMVFDSDNLPDIYVNGIGEEAEVPTGGGVKQQLADKDSLLNYYRRIITIKNQNPEIARGRIVGTQGFDDKAVGAYYVEYEDSKLLIIHNFSKNDAKELTITDDMIKNATLRADLIPESSSKHTELKDGKISVPPQSTVIIKSAE
;
A
#
# COMPACT_ATOMS: atom_id res chain seq x y z
N ASN A 1 -7.83 -21.14 -24.16
CA ASN A 1 -6.53 -21.84 -24.20
C ASN A 1 -5.42 -20.82 -24.52
N LEU A 2 -4.60 -20.49 -23.50
CA LEU A 2 -3.52 -19.50 -23.59
C LEU A 2 -2.29 -19.98 -24.39
N ASN A 3 -2.22 -21.27 -24.68
CA ASN A 3 -1.18 -21.85 -25.55
C ASN A 3 -1.54 -21.72 -27.04
N SER A 4 -2.77 -21.34 -27.37
CA SER A 4 -3.19 -21.17 -28.74
C SER A 4 -2.46 -19.98 -29.40
N LYS A 5 -1.79 -20.25 -30.52
CA LYS A 5 -1.13 -19.20 -31.32
C LYS A 5 -2.09 -18.08 -31.70
N LYS A 6 -3.31 -18.45 -32.10
CA LYS A 6 -4.35 -17.46 -32.48
C LYS A 6 -4.75 -16.58 -31.28
N THR A 7 -4.88 -17.15 -30.09
CA THR A 7 -5.15 -16.40 -28.87
C THR A 7 -4.03 -15.41 -28.58
N ARG A 8 -2.78 -15.84 -28.65
CA ARG A 8 -1.60 -14.98 -28.44
C ARG A 8 -1.51 -13.86 -29.49
N GLU A 9 -1.80 -14.15 -30.75
CA GLU A 9 -1.87 -13.14 -31.82
C GLU A 9 -2.94 -12.06 -31.53
N GLU A 10 -4.10 -12.44 -31.03
CA GLU A 10 -5.15 -11.48 -30.65
C GLU A 10 -4.75 -10.65 -29.42
N PHE A 11 -4.17 -11.24 -28.38
CA PHE A 11 -3.64 -10.47 -27.24
C PHE A 11 -2.53 -9.50 -27.65
N THR A 12 -1.67 -9.88 -28.58
CA THR A 12 -0.66 -8.97 -29.14
C THR A 12 -1.30 -7.75 -29.80
N LYS A 13 -2.36 -7.97 -30.59
CA LYS A 13 -3.10 -6.86 -31.24
C LYS A 13 -3.79 -5.95 -30.23
N ILE A 14 -4.39 -6.55 -29.19
CA ILE A 14 -5.06 -5.79 -28.11
C ILE A 14 -4.03 -4.94 -27.36
N ALA A 15 -2.90 -5.54 -26.97
CA ALA A 15 -1.83 -4.82 -26.28
C ALA A 15 -1.31 -3.65 -27.13
N LYS A 16 -1.00 -3.93 -28.41
CA LYS A 16 -0.53 -2.89 -29.34
C LYS A 16 -1.55 -1.77 -29.51
N PHE A 17 -2.84 -2.10 -29.65
CA PHE A 17 -3.91 -1.12 -29.81
C PHE A 17 -3.95 -0.11 -28.66
N TRP A 18 -3.80 -0.57 -27.42
CA TRP A 18 -3.86 0.31 -26.24
C TRP A 18 -2.55 1.04 -25.99
N LEU A 19 -1.40 0.36 -26.11
CA LEU A 19 -0.08 0.97 -25.92
C LEU A 19 0.20 2.07 -26.96
N ASP A 20 -0.17 1.86 -28.23
CA ASP A 20 -0.08 2.90 -29.29
C ASP A 20 -0.95 4.13 -29.00
N ARG A 21 -1.95 4.02 -28.13
CA ARG A 21 -2.83 5.12 -27.68
C ARG A 21 -2.36 5.81 -26.40
N GLY A 22 -1.21 5.41 -25.89
CA GLY A 22 -0.57 6.04 -24.74
C GLY A 22 -0.95 5.44 -23.40
N VAL A 23 -1.52 4.22 -23.35
CA VAL A 23 -1.66 3.48 -22.10
C VAL A 23 -0.28 3.10 -21.58
N ASP A 24 -0.03 3.29 -20.28
CA ASP A 24 1.29 3.03 -19.68
C ASP A 24 1.47 1.59 -19.19
N GLY A 25 0.40 0.81 -19.14
CA GLY A 25 0.49 -0.58 -18.71
C GLY A 25 -0.84 -1.26 -18.51
N PHE A 26 -0.81 -2.43 -17.88
CA PHE A 26 -2.00 -3.26 -17.68
C PHE A 26 -2.08 -3.83 -16.26
N ARG A 27 -3.28 -3.85 -15.72
CA ARG A 27 -3.65 -4.72 -14.60
C ARG A 27 -4.21 -6.01 -15.20
N LEU A 28 -3.62 -7.12 -14.83
CA LEU A 28 -4.02 -8.45 -15.31
C LEU A 28 -4.91 -9.11 -14.27
N ASP A 29 -6.13 -9.40 -14.69
CA ASP A 29 -7.16 -10.01 -13.84
C ASP A 29 -6.86 -11.49 -13.59
N ALA A 30 -7.09 -11.93 -12.35
CA ALA A 30 -7.16 -13.33 -11.94
C ALA A 30 -6.00 -14.22 -12.45
N CYS A 31 -4.76 -13.74 -12.35
CA CYS A 31 -3.56 -14.41 -12.88
C CYS A 31 -3.39 -15.86 -12.38
N LYS A 32 -3.88 -16.19 -11.19
CA LYS A 32 -3.84 -17.56 -10.64
C LYS A 32 -4.52 -18.60 -11.54
N TYR A 33 -5.46 -18.17 -12.39
CA TYR A 33 -6.16 -19.04 -13.33
C TYR A 33 -5.48 -19.15 -14.70
N PHE A 34 -4.36 -18.45 -14.90
CA PHE A 34 -3.56 -18.63 -16.12
C PHE A 34 -2.89 -20.02 -16.12
N THR A 35 -2.55 -20.55 -14.95
CA THR A 35 -2.10 -21.93 -14.80
C THR A 35 -3.29 -22.87 -14.77
N ASN A 36 -3.27 -23.87 -15.63
CA ASN A 36 -4.25 -24.94 -15.70
C ASN A 36 -3.61 -26.21 -16.30
N LYS A 37 -4.39 -27.28 -16.55
CA LYS A 37 -3.88 -28.54 -17.10
C LYS A 37 -3.18 -28.42 -18.46
N GLU A 38 -3.44 -27.35 -19.21
CA GLU A 38 -2.94 -27.14 -20.57
C GLU A 38 -1.98 -25.98 -20.69
N THR A 39 -1.92 -25.09 -19.68
CA THR A 39 -1.18 -23.83 -19.73
C THR A 39 -0.33 -23.65 -18.48
N ASP A 40 0.95 -23.36 -18.66
CA ASP A 40 1.82 -22.79 -17.64
C ASP A 40 1.57 -21.27 -17.58
N GLY A 41 0.99 -20.81 -16.47
CA GLY A 41 0.65 -19.40 -16.29
C GLY A 41 1.88 -18.51 -16.22
N THR A 42 2.98 -18.98 -15.66
CA THR A 42 4.23 -18.23 -15.59
C THR A 42 4.84 -18.03 -16.98
N GLU A 43 4.81 -19.07 -17.82
CA GLU A 43 5.27 -18.98 -19.21
C GLU A 43 4.38 -18.04 -20.04
N PHE A 44 3.06 -18.14 -19.91
CA PHE A 44 2.13 -17.25 -20.58
C PHE A 44 2.32 -15.79 -20.14
N LEU A 45 2.47 -15.54 -18.86
CA LEU A 45 2.68 -14.22 -18.32
C LEU A 45 4.00 -13.61 -18.79
N LYS A 46 5.07 -14.44 -18.83
CA LYS A 46 6.36 -14.01 -19.39
C LYS A 46 6.22 -13.63 -20.87
N TRP A 47 5.58 -14.48 -21.67
CA TRP A 47 5.35 -14.20 -23.07
C TRP A 47 4.59 -12.88 -23.27
N PHE A 48 3.53 -12.65 -22.50
CA PHE A 48 2.72 -11.45 -22.63
C PHE A 48 3.47 -10.19 -22.18
N TYR A 49 4.21 -10.29 -21.08
CA TYR A 49 5.07 -9.22 -20.57
C TYR A 49 6.14 -8.83 -21.59
N ASP A 50 6.87 -9.80 -22.12
CA ASP A 50 7.91 -9.58 -23.14
C ASP A 50 7.32 -8.99 -24.42
N THR A 51 6.12 -9.42 -24.82
CA THR A 51 5.39 -8.86 -25.98
C THR A 51 5.08 -7.39 -25.77
N CYS A 52 4.58 -7.01 -24.59
CA CYS A 52 4.27 -5.62 -24.27
C CYS A 52 5.53 -4.76 -24.15
N LYS A 53 6.60 -5.28 -23.52
CA LYS A 53 7.92 -4.62 -23.45
C LYS A 53 8.50 -4.38 -24.86
N GLY A 54 8.28 -5.28 -25.81
CA GLY A 54 8.68 -5.10 -27.21
C GLY A 54 7.90 -4.02 -27.94
N ILE A 55 6.70 -3.64 -27.47
CA ILE A 55 5.88 -2.55 -28.03
C ILE A 55 6.19 -1.22 -27.33
N LYS A 56 6.30 -1.23 -25.99
CA LYS A 56 6.59 -0.07 -25.15
C LYS A 56 7.54 -0.50 -24.05
N GLU A 57 8.80 -0.06 -24.12
CA GLU A 57 9.88 -0.48 -23.21
C GLU A 57 9.59 -0.18 -21.74
N ASP A 58 8.95 0.96 -21.44
CA ASP A 58 8.60 1.41 -20.10
C ASP A 58 7.21 0.96 -19.62
N VAL A 59 6.57 -0.03 -20.31
CA VAL A 59 5.28 -0.56 -19.89
C VAL A 59 5.36 -1.12 -18.47
N TYR A 60 4.36 -0.81 -17.64
CA TYR A 60 4.23 -1.34 -16.28
C TYR A 60 3.09 -2.36 -16.22
N MET A 61 3.33 -3.49 -15.56
CA MET A 61 2.31 -4.52 -15.36
C MET A 61 2.15 -4.90 -13.90
N VAL A 62 0.89 -5.03 -13.48
CA VAL A 62 0.54 -5.57 -12.18
C VAL A 62 -0.47 -6.71 -12.33
N GLY A 63 -0.14 -7.87 -11.74
CA GLY A 63 -1.01 -9.05 -11.72
C GLY A 63 -1.90 -9.08 -10.49
N GLU A 64 -3.18 -9.39 -10.71
CA GLU A 64 -4.06 -9.77 -9.62
C GLU A 64 -3.98 -11.28 -9.41
N ASN A 65 -3.37 -11.64 -8.29
CA ASN A 65 -3.17 -13.03 -7.91
C ASN A 65 -3.57 -13.25 -6.46
N TRP A 66 -4.86 -13.46 -6.22
CA TRP A 66 -5.41 -13.63 -4.87
C TRP A 66 -5.22 -15.08 -4.43
N THR A 67 -4.04 -15.37 -3.92
CA THR A 67 -3.58 -16.70 -3.50
C THR A 67 -2.44 -16.58 -2.48
N ASP A 68 -1.79 -17.68 -2.17
CA ASP A 68 -0.66 -17.76 -1.25
C ASP A 68 0.61 -17.09 -1.77
N ASP A 69 1.47 -16.65 -0.85
CA ASP A 69 2.75 -16.02 -1.18
C ASP A 69 3.65 -16.87 -2.10
N SER A 70 3.53 -18.20 -2.06
CA SER A 70 4.30 -19.12 -2.91
C SER A 70 3.86 -19.08 -4.37
N ASP A 71 2.56 -18.99 -4.62
CA ASP A 71 2.03 -18.88 -5.98
C ASP A 71 2.32 -17.49 -6.57
N ILE A 72 2.21 -16.44 -5.73
CA ILE A 72 2.61 -15.08 -6.13
C ILE A 72 4.10 -15.05 -6.49
N GLN A 73 4.95 -15.66 -5.67
CA GLN A 73 6.39 -15.78 -5.92
C GLN A 73 6.68 -16.51 -7.24
N GLU A 74 5.96 -17.59 -7.54
CA GLU A 74 6.13 -18.34 -8.80
C GLU A 74 5.83 -17.46 -10.02
N LEU A 75 4.76 -16.67 -9.99
CA LEU A 75 4.41 -15.77 -11.10
C LEU A 75 5.42 -14.63 -11.29
N TYR A 76 6.15 -14.22 -10.26
CA TYR A 76 7.23 -13.23 -10.41
C TYR A 76 8.40 -13.74 -11.27
N LYS A 77 8.57 -15.07 -11.42
CA LYS A 77 9.57 -15.66 -12.35
C LYS A 77 9.31 -15.32 -13.82
N SER A 78 8.09 -14.86 -14.13
CA SER A 78 7.75 -14.33 -15.46
C SER A 78 8.49 -13.03 -15.81
N GLY A 79 9.04 -12.32 -14.81
CA GLY A 79 9.64 -11.01 -14.97
C GLY A 79 8.66 -9.84 -14.82
N ILE A 80 7.36 -10.11 -14.57
CA ILE A 80 6.34 -9.05 -14.36
C ILE A 80 6.79 -8.08 -13.26
N ASP A 81 6.48 -6.79 -13.43
CA ASP A 81 6.91 -5.74 -12.51
C ASP A 81 6.30 -5.90 -11.12
N SER A 82 4.99 -6.18 -11.04
CA SER A 82 4.26 -6.21 -9.76
C SER A 82 3.21 -7.31 -9.69
N GLN A 83 2.93 -7.73 -8.46
CA GLN A 83 1.77 -8.51 -8.06
C GLN A 83 1.12 -7.83 -6.85
N PHE A 84 -0.23 -7.81 -6.79
CA PHE A 84 -0.93 -7.28 -5.63
C PHE A 84 -0.64 -8.11 -4.37
N ALA A 85 -0.21 -7.43 -3.30
CA ALA A 85 0.22 -8.04 -2.06
C ALA A 85 -0.97 -8.35 -1.13
N PHE A 86 -1.83 -9.32 -1.52
CA PHE A 86 -3.07 -9.68 -0.82
C PHE A 86 -2.90 -10.03 0.66
N LYS A 87 -1.74 -10.53 1.06
CA LYS A 87 -1.41 -10.81 2.47
C LYS A 87 -1.59 -9.61 3.39
N PHE A 88 -1.44 -8.40 2.87
CA PHE A 88 -1.50 -7.16 3.64
C PHE A 88 -2.86 -6.49 3.61
N SER A 89 -3.70 -6.84 2.65
CA SER A 89 -5.03 -6.27 2.43
C SER A 89 -6.13 -7.01 3.20
N THR A 90 -7.35 -6.50 3.11
CA THR A 90 -8.57 -7.02 3.74
C THR A 90 -8.68 -6.74 5.24
N SER A 91 -9.89 -6.97 5.78
CA SER A 91 -10.17 -6.86 7.22
C SER A 91 -9.38 -7.84 8.09
N THR A 92 -8.92 -8.95 7.51
CA THR A 92 -8.11 -9.99 8.18
C THR A 92 -6.64 -9.98 7.77
N GLY A 93 -6.26 -9.08 6.85
CA GLY A 93 -4.88 -8.95 6.39
C GLY A 93 -3.92 -8.44 7.46
N THR A 94 -2.65 -8.60 7.21
CA THR A 94 -1.59 -8.29 8.19
C THR A 94 -1.69 -6.88 8.77
N ILE A 95 -1.96 -5.86 7.94
CA ILE A 95 -1.94 -4.47 8.41
C ILE A 95 -3.11 -4.23 9.37
N ILE A 96 -4.33 -4.49 8.94
CA ILE A 96 -5.53 -4.23 9.77
C ILE A 96 -5.52 -5.07 11.04
N SER A 97 -5.21 -6.37 10.94
CA SER A 97 -5.12 -7.26 12.12
C SER A 97 -4.08 -6.78 13.12
N ASN A 98 -2.92 -6.30 12.65
CA ASN A 98 -1.87 -5.83 13.54
C ASN A 98 -2.12 -4.40 14.08
N ILE A 99 -2.88 -3.56 13.39
CA ILE A 99 -3.36 -2.30 13.97
C ILE A 99 -4.30 -2.58 15.15
N ILE A 100 -5.21 -3.52 15.00
CA ILE A 100 -6.14 -3.92 16.06
C ILE A 100 -5.39 -4.51 17.26
N SER A 101 -4.41 -5.38 17.01
CA SER A 101 -3.61 -6.06 18.06
C SER A 101 -2.38 -5.28 18.53
N GLN A 102 -2.11 -4.10 17.97
CA GLN A 102 -0.93 -3.27 18.21
C GLN A 102 0.40 -4.01 17.92
N GLY A 103 0.44 -4.78 16.84
CA GLY A 103 1.54 -5.67 16.46
C GLY A 103 2.56 -5.05 15.50
N GLY A 104 3.18 -3.92 15.88
CA GLY A 104 4.11 -3.18 15.01
C GLY A 104 5.32 -4.01 14.59
N MET A 105 6.03 -4.63 15.53
CA MET A 105 7.21 -5.47 15.23
C MET A 105 6.86 -6.63 14.27
N ALA A 106 5.72 -7.28 14.48
CA ALA A 106 5.26 -8.36 13.60
C ALA A 106 4.97 -7.86 12.19
N THR A 107 4.41 -6.65 12.05
CA THR A 107 4.15 -6.02 10.76
C THR A 107 5.44 -5.74 10.01
N ALA A 108 6.41 -5.09 10.64
CA ALA A 108 7.71 -4.79 10.03
C ALA A 108 8.42 -6.06 9.52
N LYS A 109 8.46 -7.11 10.34
CA LYS A 109 9.04 -8.41 9.95
C LYS A 109 8.30 -9.06 8.77
N LYS A 110 6.96 -9.00 8.76
CA LYS A 110 6.17 -9.59 7.66
C LYS A 110 6.35 -8.84 6.35
N ILE A 111 6.47 -7.50 6.39
CA ILE A 111 6.74 -6.68 5.20
C ILE A 111 8.13 -7.04 4.64
N MET A 112 9.17 -7.07 5.47
CA MET A 112 10.52 -7.45 5.07
C MET A 112 10.57 -8.86 4.48
N ASN A 113 9.97 -9.85 5.15
CA ASN A 113 9.98 -11.23 4.67
C ASN A 113 9.25 -11.39 3.34
N TYR A 114 8.18 -10.62 3.10
CA TYR A 114 7.47 -10.62 1.83
C TYR A 114 8.35 -10.01 0.72
N ASP A 115 8.96 -8.84 0.98
CA ASP A 115 9.86 -8.20 0.02
C ASP A 115 11.00 -9.13 -0.39
N ASN A 116 11.69 -9.73 0.59
CA ASN A 116 12.76 -10.69 0.34
C ASN A 116 12.28 -11.89 -0.50
N LYS A 117 11.13 -12.47 -0.14
CA LYS A 117 10.58 -13.62 -0.85
C LYS A 117 10.27 -13.32 -2.32
N MET A 118 9.70 -12.16 -2.62
CA MET A 118 9.36 -11.78 -4.00
C MET A 118 10.62 -11.47 -4.82
N THR A 119 11.59 -10.80 -4.20
CA THR A 119 12.86 -10.44 -4.86
C THR A 119 13.79 -11.63 -5.10
N GLU A 120 13.66 -12.74 -4.36
CA GLU A 120 14.33 -14.01 -4.67
C GLU A 120 13.95 -14.54 -6.06
N SER A 121 12.70 -14.35 -6.50
CA SER A 121 12.22 -14.81 -7.81
C SER A 121 12.37 -13.78 -8.93
N ASN A 122 12.23 -12.51 -8.60
CA ASN A 122 12.48 -11.40 -9.50
C ASN A 122 13.18 -10.27 -8.73
N PRO A 123 14.50 -10.08 -8.90
CA PRO A 123 15.25 -9.00 -8.24
C PRO A 123 14.68 -7.60 -8.51
N ASN A 124 13.95 -7.42 -9.61
CA ASN A 124 13.30 -6.16 -9.99
C ASN A 124 11.83 -6.09 -9.53
N ALA A 125 11.34 -7.06 -8.75
CA ALA A 125 9.97 -7.04 -8.26
C ALA A 125 9.65 -5.74 -7.53
N ILE A 126 8.50 -5.15 -7.84
CA ILE A 126 7.96 -3.94 -7.19
C ILE A 126 6.71 -4.35 -6.43
N ASN A 127 6.73 -4.27 -5.11
CA ASN A 127 5.57 -4.65 -4.30
C ASN A 127 4.39 -3.70 -4.54
N ALA A 128 3.21 -4.26 -4.80
CA ALA A 128 1.97 -3.51 -4.96
C ALA A 128 1.08 -3.69 -3.73
N MET A 129 1.38 -2.91 -2.68
CA MET A 129 0.60 -2.95 -1.43
C MET A 129 -0.69 -2.15 -1.55
N PHE A 130 -1.73 -2.60 -0.84
CA PHE A 130 -3.03 -1.96 -0.76
C PHE A 130 -3.76 -2.41 0.51
N LEU A 131 -4.80 -1.69 0.94
CA LEU A 131 -5.62 -2.07 2.09
C LEU A 131 -6.93 -2.76 1.68
N SER A 132 -7.57 -2.27 0.63
CA SER A 132 -8.82 -2.82 0.10
C SER A 132 -8.92 -2.59 -1.41
N ASN A 133 -9.88 -3.27 -2.04
CA ASN A 133 -10.20 -3.09 -3.45
C ASN A 133 -11.71 -3.26 -3.68
N HIS A 134 -12.13 -3.33 -4.94
CA HIS A 134 -13.54 -3.46 -5.33
C HIS A 134 -14.18 -4.82 -4.99
N ASP A 135 -13.39 -5.82 -4.57
CA ASP A 135 -13.84 -7.17 -4.21
C ASP A 135 -13.63 -7.46 -2.71
N GLN A 136 -13.25 -6.46 -1.92
CA GLN A 136 -12.95 -6.60 -0.50
C GLN A 136 -13.62 -5.52 0.33
N VAL A 137 -13.91 -5.88 1.59
CA VAL A 137 -14.40 -4.92 2.59
C VAL A 137 -13.49 -3.70 2.65
N ARG A 138 -14.06 -2.51 2.56
CA ARG A 138 -13.31 -1.25 2.62
C ARG A 138 -12.58 -1.10 3.96
N SER A 139 -11.40 -0.53 3.92
CA SER A 139 -10.59 -0.24 5.12
C SER A 139 -11.32 0.64 6.12
N GLY A 140 -12.18 1.56 5.65
CA GLY A 140 -13.06 2.38 6.47
C GLY A 140 -14.01 1.56 7.35
N ASN A 141 -14.61 0.47 6.82
CA ASN A 141 -15.44 -0.45 7.62
C ASN A 141 -14.58 -1.26 8.58
N ALA A 142 -13.46 -1.83 8.10
CA ALA A 142 -12.62 -2.72 8.90
C ALA A 142 -11.98 -2.01 10.11
N LEU A 143 -11.73 -0.71 10.01
CA LEU A 143 -11.11 0.12 11.06
C LEU A 143 -12.10 1.07 11.74
N GLU A 144 -13.38 0.99 11.46
CA GLU A 144 -14.39 1.91 12.02
C GLU A 144 -14.31 2.01 13.55
N SER A 145 -14.35 0.86 14.24
CA SER A 145 -14.26 0.79 15.70
C SER A 145 -12.91 1.19 16.28
N GLN A 146 -11.89 1.33 15.43
CA GLN A 146 -10.54 1.68 15.84
C GLN A 146 -10.24 3.19 15.76
N GLY A 147 -11.11 3.94 15.10
CA GLY A 147 -11.04 5.40 14.96
C GLY A 147 -10.11 5.89 13.84
N LEU A 148 -10.17 7.20 13.62
CA LEU A 148 -9.47 7.87 12.52
C LEU A 148 -7.94 7.73 12.58
N SER A 149 -7.34 7.79 13.77
CA SER A 149 -5.89 7.66 13.95
C SER A 149 -5.40 6.27 13.50
N SER A 150 -6.20 5.22 13.69
CA SER A 150 -5.89 3.88 13.20
C SER A 150 -5.98 3.77 11.68
N GLN A 151 -6.91 4.46 11.04
CA GLN A 151 -7.00 4.55 9.57
C GLN A 151 -5.77 5.29 9.01
N LYS A 152 -5.37 6.39 9.64
CA LYS A 152 -4.15 7.14 9.29
C LYS A 152 -2.89 6.28 9.43
N LEU A 153 -2.75 5.55 10.53
CA LEU A 153 -1.60 4.65 10.70
C LEU A 153 -1.59 3.53 9.64
N ALA A 154 -2.76 2.94 9.33
CA ALA A 154 -2.86 1.92 8.28
C ALA A 154 -2.37 2.46 6.93
N ALA A 155 -2.79 3.68 6.57
CA ALA A 155 -2.32 4.36 5.38
C ALA A 155 -0.80 4.56 5.37
N ALA A 156 -0.23 5.05 6.49
CA ALA A 156 1.21 5.25 6.61
C ALA A 156 1.99 3.92 6.46
N VAL A 157 1.50 2.84 7.05
CA VAL A 157 2.18 1.52 7.03
C VAL A 157 2.31 0.98 5.61
N TYR A 158 1.23 0.96 4.82
CA TYR A 158 1.32 0.36 3.48
C TYR A 158 1.94 1.31 2.45
N MET A 159 1.68 2.60 2.56
CA MET A 159 2.19 3.57 1.58
C MET A 159 3.67 3.88 1.75
N LEU A 160 4.20 3.80 2.97
CA LEU A 160 5.64 4.01 3.23
C LEU A 160 6.47 2.73 3.10
N ALA A 161 5.86 1.58 2.87
CA ALA A 161 6.59 0.40 2.44
C ALA A 161 7.14 0.62 1.02
N PRO A 162 8.35 0.06 0.70
CA PRO A 162 8.90 0.13 -0.66
C PRO A 162 7.97 -0.47 -1.71
N GLY A 163 7.95 0.14 -2.88
CA GLY A 163 7.12 -0.28 -4.02
C GLY A 163 6.04 0.73 -4.41
N ASN A 164 5.08 0.27 -5.21
CA ASN A 164 3.96 1.06 -5.72
C ASN A 164 2.68 0.75 -4.93
N PRO A 165 2.27 1.57 -3.97
CA PRO A 165 1.01 1.38 -3.26
C PRO A 165 -0.19 1.72 -4.14
N PHE A 166 -1.29 0.97 -3.97
CA PHE A 166 -2.56 1.22 -4.65
C PHE A 166 -3.59 1.70 -3.64
N ILE A 167 -4.17 2.86 -3.90
CA ILE A 167 -5.26 3.44 -3.10
C ILE A 167 -6.58 3.08 -3.79
N TYR A 168 -7.46 2.36 -3.09
CA TYR A 168 -8.82 2.17 -3.60
C TYR A 168 -9.60 3.47 -3.43
N TYR A 169 -10.24 3.96 -4.50
CA TYR A 169 -10.92 5.27 -4.48
C TYR A 169 -11.86 5.42 -3.27
N GLY A 170 -11.81 6.59 -2.64
CA GLY A 170 -12.59 6.88 -1.44
C GLY A 170 -11.98 6.36 -0.13
N GLU A 171 -10.95 5.53 -0.17
CA GLU A 171 -10.20 5.12 1.01
C GLU A 171 -9.56 6.34 1.69
N GLU A 172 -9.04 7.26 0.89
CA GLU A 172 -8.40 8.51 1.32
C GLU A 172 -9.34 9.49 2.03
N ILE A 173 -10.64 9.32 1.88
CA ILE A 173 -11.65 10.09 2.62
C ILE A 173 -12.44 9.23 3.61
N GLY A 174 -12.09 7.95 3.76
CA GLY A 174 -12.69 7.04 4.73
C GLY A 174 -14.09 6.55 4.34
N ILE A 175 -14.39 6.42 3.05
CA ILE A 175 -15.65 5.84 2.58
C ILE A 175 -15.82 4.43 3.15
N LYS A 176 -17.03 4.16 3.63
CA LYS A 176 -17.49 2.84 4.06
C LYS A 176 -18.50 2.26 3.07
N ALA A 177 -18.53 0.96 3.00
CA ALA A 177 -19.62 0.24 2.36
C ALA A 177 -20.83 0.21 3.32
N PRO A 178 -22.07 0.36 2.83
CA PRO A 178 -23.26 0.31 3.67
C PRO A 178 -23.51 -1.08 4.26
N ASN A 179 -22.99 -2.13 3.63
CA ASN A 179 -22.94 -3.49 4.17
C ASN A 179 -21.66 -4.20 3.72
N THR A 180 -21.35 -5.34 4.33
CA THR A 180 -20.15 -6.13 4.04
C THR A 180 -20.46 -7.51 3.48
N THR A 181 -21.65 -7.73 2.97
CA THR A 181 -22.15 -9.03 2.49
C THR A 181 -22.23 -9.14 0.98
N ASN A 182 -22.00 -8.03 0.27
CA ASN A 182 -22.15 -7.97 -1.18
C ASN A 182 -21.02 -7.11 -1.79
N ASP A 183 -20.34 -7.64 -2.79
CA ASP A 183 -19.27 -6.93 -3.49
C ASP A 183 -19.72 -5.59 -4.10
N ALA A 184 -20.97 -5.51 -4.58
CA ALA A 184 -21.51 -4.26 -5.10
C ALA A 184 -21.53 -3.15 -4.05
N ALA A 185 -21.68 -3.48 -2.77
CA ALA A 185 -21.64 -2.52 -1.67
C ALA A 185 -20.24 -1.89 -1.47
N TYR A 186 -19.16 -2.58 -1.86
CA TYR A 186 -17.82 -2.03 -1.80
C TYR A 186 -17.55 -0.97 -2.88
N ARG A 187 -18.39 -0.89 -3.91
CA ARG A 187 -18.27 0.00 -5.08
C ARG A 187 -19.18 1.21 -4.96
N THR A 188 -19.26 1.78 -3.74
CA THR A 188 -20.06 2.96 -3.43
C THR A 188 -19.58 4.18 -4.22
N GLN A 189 -20.50 5.13 -4.43
CA GLN A 189 -20.20 6.39 -5.09
C GLN A 189 -19.15 7.22 -4.32
N MET A 190 -18.28 7.92 -5.05
CA MET A 190 -17.35 8.89 -4.47
C MET A 190 -18.10 10.11 -3.94
N VAL A 191 -17.75 10.55 -2.74
CA VAL A 191 -18.34 11.75 -2.11
C VAL A 191 -17.40 12.94 -2.32
N PHE A 192 -17.69 13.78 -3.31
CA PHE A 192 -16.89 14.98 -3.57
C PHE A 192 -17.28 16.15 -2.68
N ASP A 193 -18.57 16.35 -2.45
CA ASP A 193 -19.11 17.42 -1.60
C ASP A 193 -20.31 16.88 -0.81
N SER A 194 -20.18 16.77 0.50
CA SER A 194 -21.25 16.28 1.38
C SER A 194 -22.43 17.23 1.54
N ASP A 195 -22.27 18.52 1.17
CA ASP A 195 -23.34 19.51 1.20
C ASP A 195 -24.18 19.49 -0.10
N ASN A 196 -23.67 18.85 -1.16
CA ASN A 196 -24.30 18.79 -2.49
C ASN A 196 -24.21 17.37 -3.06
N LEU A 197 -24.82 16.42 -2.38
CA LEU A 197 -24.93 15.04 -2.89
C LEU A 197 -25.87 15.03 -4.10
N PRO A 198 -25.57 14.22 -5.14
CA PRO A 198 -26.50 14.04 -6.24
C PRO A 198 -27.80 13.39 -5.77
N ASP A 199 -28.93 13.70 -6.42
CA ASP A 199 -30.26 13.17 -6.09
C ASP A 199 -30.33 11.64 -6.10
N ILE A 200 -29.47 10.98 -6.88
CA ILE A 200 -29.33 9.53 -6.94
C ILE A 200 -28.00 9.16 -6.29
N TYR A 201 -28.02 9.01 -4.97
CA TYR A 201 -26.85 8.61 -4.20
C TYR A 201 -27.00 7.16 -3.73
N VAL A 202 -26.87 6.22 -4.65
CA VAL A 202 -26.99 4.79 -4.41
C VAL A 202 -25.71 4.06 -4.80
N ASN A 203 -25.42 2.96 -4.14
CA ASN A 203 -24.21 2.15 -4.36
C ASN A 203 -24.37 1.05 -5.41
N GLY A 204 -25.35 1.13 -6.30
CA GLY A 204 -25.62 0.12 -7.33
C GLY A 204 -26.47 -1.08 -6.86
N ILE A 205 -26.80 -1.19 -5.56
CA ILE A 205 -27.70 -2.22 -5.00
C ILE A 205 -28.95 -1.62 -4.38
N GLY A 206 -29.19 -0.31 -4.58
CA GLY A 206 -30.39 0.38 -4.09
C GLY A 206 -30.26 0.89 -2.66
N GLU A 207 -29.09 0.84 -2.06
CA GLU A 207 -28.81 1.39 -0.73
C GLU A 207 -28.09 2.75 -0.84
N GLU A 208 -28.38 3.67 0.05
CA GLU A 208 -27.64 4.93 0.15
C GLU A 208 -26.26 4.66 0.76
N ALA A 209 -25.23 5.24 0.12
CA ALA A 209 -23.90 5.18 0.68
C ALA A 209 -23.75 6.17 1.85
N GLU A 210 -23.05 5.77 2.88
CA GLU A 210 -22.77 6.65 4.01
C GLU A 210 -21.83 7.78 3.61
N VAL A 211 -22.15 9.01 4.05
CA VAL A 211 -21.21 10.13 3.99
C VAL A 211 -20.08 9.85 4.99
N PRO A 212 -18.79 9.93 4.57
CA PRO A 212 -17.67 9.76 5.50
C PRO A 212 -17.74 10.71 6.67
N THR A 213 -17.29 10.29 7.85
CA THR A 213 -17.35 11.07 9.09
C THR A 213 -16.72 12.46 8.95
N GLY A 214 -15.67 12.59 8.15
CA GLY A 214 -15.02 13.89 7.86
C GLY A 214 -15.64 14.67 6.70
N GLY A 215 -16.78 14.21 6.17
CA GLY A 215 -17.39 14.77 4.95
C GLY A 215 -16.72 14.28 3.66
N GLY A 216 -17.11 14.89 2.54
CA GLY A 216 -16.53 14.61 1.23
C GLY A 216 -15.15 15.27 1.02
N VAL A 217 -14.65 15.14 -0.20
CA VAL A 217 -13.34 15.71 -0.60
C VAL A 217 -13.24 17.20 -0.25
N LYS A 218 -14.28 17.98 -0.56
CA LYS A 218 -14.30 19.44 -0.30
C LYS A 218 -14.13 19.76 1.18
N GLN A 219 -14.88 19.10 2.05
CA GLN A 219 -14.83 19.32 3.49
C GLN A 219 -13.48 18.88 4.05
N GLN A 220 -12.98 17.72 3.63
CA GLN A 220 -11.70 17.20 4.10
C GLN A 220 -10.49 17.99 3.59
N LEU A 221 -10.56 18.61 2.41
CA LEU A 221 -9.51 19.52 1.96
C LEU A 221 -9.38 20.76 2.86
N ALA A 222 -10.48 21.22 3.44
CA ALA A 222 -10.50 22.37 4.35
C ALA A 222 -10.03 22.02 5.78
N ASP A 223 -10.07 20.75 6.16
CA ASP A 223 -9.60 20.26 7.46
C ASP A 223 -8.18 19.71 7.37
N LYS A 224 -7.20 20.44 7.96
CA LYS A 224 -5.78 20.02 7.97
C LYS A 224 -5.55 18.67 8.65
N ASP A 225 -6.44 18.25 9.55
CA ASP A 225 -6.36 16.99 10.29
C ASP A 225 -7.18 15.86 9.66
N SER A 226 -7.80 16.10 8.52
CA SER A 226 -8.57 15.08 7.80
C SER A 226 -7.71 13.89 7.35
N LEU A 227 -8.37 12.78 7.05
CA LEU A 227 -7.74 11.61 6.47
C LEU A 227 -7.14 11.94 5.09
N LEU A 228 -7.86 12.70 4.26
CA LEU A 228 -7.40 13.13 2.94
C LEU A 228 -6.09 13.93 3.01
N ASN A 229 -6.01 14.92 3.89
CA ASN A 229 -4.78 15.70 4.05
C ASN A 229 -3.64 14.86 4.64
N TYR A 230 -3.95 13.84 5.44
CA TYR A 230 -2.95 12.88 5.90
C TYR A 230 -2.40 12.03 4.74
N TYR A 231 -3.24 11.49 3.85
CA TYR A 231 -2.82 10.81 2.62
C TYR A 231 -1.94 11.70 1.74
N ARG A 232 -2.32 12.97 1.56
CA ARG A 232 -1.50 13.93 0.79
C ARG A 232 -0.11 14.12 1.39
N ARG A 233 0.00 14.19 2.71
CA ARG A 233 1.31 14.26 3.40
C ARG A 233 2.14 12.99 3.16
N ILE A 234 1.54 11.80 3.28
CA ILE A 234 2.24 10.54 3.00
C ILE A 234 2.77 10.51 1.57
N ILE A 235 1.94 10.86 0.59
CA ILE A 235 2.31 10.89 -0.84
C ILE A 235 3.49 11.87 -1.05
N THR A 236 3.42 13.04 -0.43
CA THR A 236 4.51 14.03 -0.51
C THR A 236 5.81 13.46 0.07
N ILE A 237 5.76 12.84 1.25
CA ILE A 237 6.93 12.22 1.88
C ILE A 237 7.51 11.11 0.98
N LYS A 238 6.65 10.20 0.47
CA LYS A 238 7.10 9.12 -0.42
C LYS A 238 7.79 9.66 -1.67
N ASN A 239 7.21 10.67 -2.31
CA ASN A 239 7.77 11.26 -3.54
C ASN A 239 9.07 12.05 -3.30
N GLN A 240 9.28 12.57 -2.10
CA GLN A 240 10.49 13.28 -1.71
C GLN A 240 11.63 12.37 -1.20
N ASN A 241 11.36 11.08 -1.03
CA ASN A 241 12.33 10.12 -0.50
C ASN A 241 12.38 8.89 -1.43
N PRO A 242 13.29 8.89 -2.41
CA PRO A 242 13.42 7.81 -3.40
C PRO A 242 13.68 6.45 -2.75
N GLU A 243 14.26 6.42 -1.56
CA GLU A 243 14.46 5.21 -0.77
C GLU A 243 13.12 4.48 -0.52
N ILE A 244 12.05 5.22 -0.20
CA ILE A 244 10.73 4.63 0.04
C ILE A 244 10.08 4.14 -1.25
N ALA A 245 10.32 4.86 -2.37
CA ALA A 245 9.71 4.51 -3.64
C ALA A 245 10.44 3.37 -4.37
N ARG A 246 11.78 3.34 -4.31
CA ARG A 246 12.66 2.50 -5.14
C ARG A 246 13.59 1.61 -4.34
N GLY A 247 13.72 1.85 -3.04
CA GLY A 247 14.64 1.13 -2.17
C GLY A 247 14.16 -0.28 -1.82
N ARG A 248 15.02 -0.97 -1.06
CA ARG A 248 14.76 -2.31 -0.52
C ARG A 248 14.83 -2.30 0.99
N ILE A 249 14.05 -3.17 1.61
CA ILE A 249 14.13 -3.36 3.06
C ILE A 249 15.35 -4.23 3.37
N VAL A 250 16.33 -3.65 4.07
CA VAL A 250 17.60 -4.34 4.38
C VAL A 250 17.65 -4.89 5.79
N GLY A 251 16.64 -4.63 6.61
CA GLY A 251 16.57 -5.15 7.97
C GLY A 251 15.42 -4.55 8.77
N THR A 252 15.13 -5.14 9.92
CA THR A 252 14.19 -4.59 10.92
C THR A 252 14.94 -4.16 12.16
N GLN A 253 14.48 -3.07 12.82
CA GLN A 253 14.99 -2.64 14.11
C GLN A 253 14.07 -3.09 15.23
N GLY A 254 14.59 -3.86 16.16
CA GLY A 254 13.92 -4.19 17.41
C GLY A 254 14.18 -3.11 18.47
N PHE A 255 13.12 -2.62 19.10
CA PHE A 255 13.18 -1.69 20.24
C PHE A 255 12.65 -2.32 21.53
N ASP A 256 12.64 -3.66 21.60
CA ASP A 256 12.09 -4.47 22.70
C ASP A 256 10.63 -4.14 23.05
N ASP A 257 9.90 -3.57 22.10
CA ASP A 257 8.48 -3.23 22.21
C ASP A 257 7.70 -3.79 21.01
N LYS A 258 6.74 -4.68 21.27
CA LYS A 258 5.92 -5.31 20.24
C LYS A 258 5.08 -4.31 19.43
N ALA A 259 4.76 -3.16 20.01
CA ALA A 259 3.97 -2.13 19.36
C ALA A 259 4.80 -1.25 18.41
N VAL A 260 6.14 -1.33 18.48
CA VAL A 260 7.02 -0.58 17.58
C VAL A 260 7.36 -1.44 16.37
N GLY A 261 6.95 -1.01 15.20
CA GLY A 261 7.35 -1.59 13.91
C GLY A 261 8.37 -0.71 13.24
N ALA A 262 9.61 -1.21 13.07
CA ALA A 262 10.66 -0.42 12.47
C ALA A 262 11.50 -1.24 11.48
N TYR A 263 11.86 -0.63 10.36
CA TYR A 263 12.68 -1.25 9.33
C TYR A 263 13.54 -0.22 8.60
N TYR A 264 14.67 -0.70 8.09
CA TYR A 264 15.59 0.07 7.29
C TYR A 264 15.27 -0.09 5.81
N VAL A 265 15.31 1.02 5.09
CA VAL A 265 15.19 1.05 3.64
C VAL A 265 16.44 1.69 3.05
N GLU A 266 17.05 1.04 2.06
CA GLU A 266 18.22 1.53 1.36
C GLU A 266 17.92 1.70 -0.13
N TYR A 267 18.44 2.78 -0.69
CA TYR A 267 18.45 3.06 -2.12
C TYR A 267 19.74 3.81 -2.44
N GLU A 268 20.55 3.24 -3.35
CA GLU A 268 21.90 3.74 -3.63
C GLU A 268 22.70 3.86 -2.33
N ASP A 269 23.29 5.01 -2.06
CA ASP A 269 24.10 5.27 -0.85
C ASP A 269 23.28 5.84 0.31
N SER A 270 21.96 5.92 0.16
CA SER A 270 21.06 6.51 1.16
C SER A 270 20.28 5.48 1.94
N LYS A 271 20.15 5.72 3.25
CA LYS A 271 19.47 4.85 4.19
C LYS A 271 18.45 5.62 5.03
N LEU A 272 17.25 5.05 5.15
CA LEU A 272 16.20 5.51 6.05
C LEU A 272 15.91 4.46 7.12
N LEU A 273 15.52 4.91 8.30
CA LEU A 273 14.85 4.11 9.32
C LEU A 273 13.41 4.63 9.45
N ILE A 274 12.44 3.79 9.11
CA ILE A 274 11.01 4.10 9.22
C ILE A 274 10.50 3.41 10.49
N ILE A 275 9.86 4.16 11.38
CA ILE A 275 9.35 3.69 12.67
C ILE A 275 7.86 4.01 12.76
N HIS A 276 7.05 2.99 13.00
CA HIS A 276 5.62 3.09 13.26
C HIS A 276 5.31 2.73 14.71
N ASN A 277 4.63 3.58 15.44
CA ASN A 277 4.09 3.27 16.76
C ASN A 277 2.63 2.79 16.63
N PHE A 278 2.40 1.53 16.88
CA PHE A 278 1.07 0.89 16.84
C PHE A 278 0.30 1.00 18.17
N SER A 279 0.91 1.51 19.25
CA SER A 279 0.19 1.75 20.51
C SER A 279 -0.90 2.81 20.27
N LYS A 280 -2.09 2.55 20.81
CA LYS A 280 -3.21 3.49 20.76
C LYS A 280 -3.07 4.66 21.72
N ASN A 281 -2.40 4.42 22.86
CA ASN A 281 -2.43 5.34 23.99
C ASN A 281 -1.04 5.83 24.42
N ASP A 282 0.02 5.05 24.08
CA ASP A 282 1.34 5.30 24.65
C ASP A 282 2.29 5.86 23.60
N ALA A 283 2.92 6.97 23.90
CA ALA A 283 4.13 7.38 23.18
C ALA A 283 5.27 6.38 23.46
N LYS A 284 6.17 6.24 22.53
CA LYS A 284 7.34 5.35 22.63
C LYS A 284 8.62 6.16 22.67
N GLU A 285 9.29 6.09 23.80
CA GLU A 285 10.62 6.70 24.00
C GLU A 285 11.69 5.78 23.44
N LEU A 286 12.32 6.20 22.34
CA LEU A 286 13.30 5.39 21.62
C LEU A 286 14.67 6.05 21.63
N THR A 287 15.71 5.23 21.63
CA THR A 287 17.10 5.68 21.46
C THR A 287 17.60 5.24 20.08
N ILE A 288 18.06 6.19 19.30
CA ILE A 288 18.64 5.99 17.97
C ILE A 288 20.14 6.18 18.11
N THR A 289 20.92 5.15 17.82
CA THR A 289 22.38 5.15 17.97
C THR A 289 23.08 5.19 16.60
N ASP A 290 24.34 5.58 16.55
CA ASP A 290 25.11 5.67 15.29
C ASP A 290 25.35 4.33 14.62
N ASP A 291 25.30 3.22 15.33
CA ASP A 291 25.32 1.87 14.77
C ASP A 291 24.00 1.47 14.12
N MET A 292 22.87 2.08 14.51
CA MET A 292 21.58 1.94 13.83
C MET A 292 21.53 2.76 12.56
N ILE A 293 21.81 4.06 12.68
CA ILE A 293 21.83 5.00 11.55
C ILE A 293 22.78 6.17 11.87
N LYS A 294 23.85 6.28 11.09
CA LYS A 294 24.92 7.23 11.34
C LYS A 294 24.44 8.68 11.15
N ASN A 295 24.84 9.57 12.05
CA ASN A 295 24.46 10.99 12.00
C ASN A 295 22.95 11.18 11.81
N ALA A 296 22.14 10.48 12.59
CA ALA A 296 20.68 10.43 12.44
C ALA A 296 20.03 11.82 12.49
N THR A 297 19.17 12.11 11.54
CA THR A 297 18.31 13.31 11.52
C THR A 297 16.85 12.91 11.31
N LEU A 298 15.94 13.66 11.95
CA LEU A 298 14.51 13.48 11.68
C LEU A 298 14.20 14.06 10.29
N ARG A 299 13.77 13.19 9.38
CA ARG A 299 13.41 13.57 8.01
C ARG A 299 11.96 14.00 7.89
N ALA A 300 11.05 13.27 8.56
CA ALA A 300 9.62 13.56 8.57
C ALA A 300 8.93 12.89 9.76
N ASP A 301 7.80 13.43 10.15
CA ASP A 301 6.83 12.80 11.04
C ASP A 301 5.42 12.82 10.45
N LEU A 302 4.64 11.82 10.80
CA LEU A 302 3.22 11.68 10.46
C LEU A 302 2.46 11.43 11.76
N ILE A 303 1.98 12.51 12.36
CA ILE A 303 1.20 12.51 13.60
C ILE A 303 -0.28 12.61 13.22
N PRO A 304 -1.19 11.81 13.82
CA PRO A 304 -2.59 11.81 13.47
C PRO A 304 -3.30 13.17 13.71
N GLU A 305 -2.89 13.90 14.74
CA GLU A 305 -3.46 15.20 15.10
C GLU A 305 -2.38 16.29 15.04
N SER A 306 -2.65 17.35 14.29
CA SER A 306 -1.70 18.46 14.13
C SER A 306 -1.59 19.39 15.35
N SER A 307 -2.49 19.23 16.33
CA SER A 307 -2.39 19.86 17.64
C SER A 307 -1.25 19.26 18.49
N SER A 308 -0.83 18.07 18.17
CA SER A 308 0.35 17.44 18.77
C SER A 308 1.61 18.14 18.27
N LYS A 309 2.57 18.34 19.18
CA LYS A 309 3.89 18.89 18.80
C LYS A 309 4.57 17.95 17.82
N HIS A 310 5.22 18.52 16.83
CA HIS A 310 6.14 17.77 15.98
C HIS A 310 7.16 17.01 16.82
N THR A 311 7.50 15.83 16.36
CA THR A 311 8.52 15.00 16.98
C THR A 311 9.90 15.64 16.78
N GLU A 312 10.76 15.54 17.77
CA GLU A 312 12.14 16.01 17.69
C GLU A 312 13.10 14.86 17.99
N LEU A 313 14.12 14.70 17.18
CA LEU A 313 15.27 13.82 17.49
C LEU A 313 16.35 14.67 18.13
N LYS A 314 16.57 14.47 19.43
CA LYS A 314 17.55 15.22 20.21
C LYS A 314 18.44 14.29 21.03
N ASP A 315 19.75 14.47 20.88
CA ASP A 315 20.76 13.66 21.59
C ASP A 315 20.52 12.14 21.40
N GLY A 316 20.13 11.72 20.18
CA GLY A 316 19.80 10.35 19.85
C GLY A 316 18.49 9.84 20.45
N LYS A 317 17.70 10.68 21.11
CA LYS A 317 16.41 10.31 21.71
C LYS A 317 15.24 10.89 20.91
N ILE A 318 14.19 10.09 20.78
CA ILE A 318 12.96 10.47 20.10
C ILE A 318 11.73 9.90 20.80
N SER A 319 10.73 10.73 21.00
CA SER A 319 9.40 10.30 21.46
C SER A 319 8.47 10.16 20.27
N VAL A 320 8.02 8.94 19.99
CA VAL A 320 7.09 8.65 18.89
C VAL A 320 5.67 8.59 19.43
N PRO A 321 4.79 9.57 19.13
CA PRO A 321 3.44 9.62 19.65
C PRO A 321 2.60 8.38 19.31
N PRO A 322 1.48 8.12 20.01
CA PRO A 322 0.57 7.02 19.67
C PRO A 322 0.13 7.07 18.20
N GLN A 323 0.05 5.92 17.55
CA GLN A 323 -0.41 5.75 16.18
C GLN A 323 0.27 6.69 15.16
N SER A 324 1.54 7.01 15.40
CA SER A 324 2.36 7.91 14.57
C SER A 324 3.44 7.16 13.82
N THR A 325 4.00 7.81 12.83
CA THR A 325 5.15 7.34 12.07
C THR A 325 6.23 8.40 12.05
N VAL A 326 7.48 8.00 12.22
CA VAL A 326 8.64 8.88 12.03
C VAL A 326 9.61 8.27 11.04
N ILE A 327 10.30 9.11 10.30
CA ILE A 327 11.28 8.75 9.30
C ILE A 327 12.58 9.43 9.66
N ILE A 328 13.60 8.63 9.88
CA ILE A 328 14.95 9.08 10.24
C ILE A 328 15.87 8.78 9.06
N LYS A 329 16.71 9.74 8.71
CA LYS A 329 17.68 9.64 7.63
C LYS A 329 19.10 9.84 8.19
N SER A 330 20.07 9.10 7.61
CA SER A 330 21.48 9.45 7.83
C SER A 330 21.75 10.84 7.24
N ALA A 331 22.41 11.71 8.00
CA ALA A 331 22.96 12.93 7.41
C ALA A 331 24.10 12.56 6.46
N GLU A 332 24.17 13.27 5.34
CA GLU A 332 25.26 13.17 4.37
C GLU A 332 26.62 13.55 4.98
#